data_f9eb096ecc68725cf9f86b067bdaf662
#
_entry.id   f9eb096ecc68725cf9f86b067bdaf662
#
_cell.length_a   1.000
_cell.length_b   1.000
_cell.length_c   1.000
_cell.angle_alpha   90.00
_cell.angle_beta   90.00
_cell.angle_gamma   90.00
#
_symmetry.space_group_name_H-M   'P 1'
#
loop_
_entity.id
_entity.type
_entity.pdbx_description
1 polymer ?
#
loop_
_entity_poly.entity_id
_entity_poly.type
_entity_poly.pdbx_seq_one_letter_code
_entity_poly.pdbx_strand_id
1 'polypeptide(L)'
;MGQIFAAALVPGLLMVLVYIVYILLRAWLVEGDAPAATHLDDRPDRWRVAGAIVPPILLIVAVLGAILGGVATPTEAASVGAIGALLMAGFRQQGFQRLIVAGGVALLLLGVAAGMAPVRLQRSDINWIDWLQGALYGLLLLIAAVAILISIRSLFKAKILGLASTQTMSVTAMIFATILTASMFSLVFVGLGGEE
;
A
#
# COMPACT_ATOMS: atom_id res chain seq x y z
N MET A 1 5.52 -5.87 17.65
CA MET A 1 4.79 -5.00 16.71
C MET A 1 3.61 -5.72 16.05
N GLY A 2 3.76 -6.92 15.46
CA GLY A 2 2.66 -7.65 14.80
C GLY A 2 1.44 -7.91 15.68
N GLN A 3 1.62 -8.17 16.97
CA GLN A 3 0.51 -8.40 17.92
C GLN A 3 -0.37 -7.17 18.12
N ILE A 4 0.20 -5.96 18.08
CA ILE A 4 -0.57 -4.70 18.20
C ILE A 4 -1.45 -4.51 16.97
N PHE A 5 -0.91 -4.79 15.78
CA PHE A 5 -1.68 -4.74 14.53
C PHE A 5 -2.77 -5.81 14.49
N ALA A 6 -2.48 -7.03 14.97
CA ALA A 6 -3.47 -8.10 15.08
C ALA A 6 -4.61 -7.73 16.06
N ALA A 7 -4.28 -7.12 17.19
CA ALA A 7 -5.26 -6.66 18.17
C ALA A 7 -6.18 -5.55 17.61
N ALA A 8 -5.66 -4.69 16.73
CA ALA A 8 -6.45 -3.63 16.09
C ALA A 8 -7.43 -4.15 15.03
N LEU A 9 -7.27 -5.38 14.54
CA LEU A 9 -8.10 -5.97 13.49
C LEU A 9 -9.54 -6.18 13.97
N VAL A 10 -9.74 -6.67 15.19
CA VAL A 10 -11.08 -6.92 15.77
C VAL A 10 -11.86 -5.62 15.95
N PRO A 11 -11.33 -4.58 16.62
CA PRO A 11 -12.01 -3.29 16.71
C PRO A 11 -12.27 -2.66 15.33
N GLY A 12 -11.32 -2.79 14.39
CA GLY A 12 -11.47 -2.29 13.03
C GLY A 12 -12.64 -2.93 12.28
N LEU A 13 -12.77 -4.26 12.34
CA LEU A 13 -13.90 -4.98 11.74
C LEU A 13 -15.23 -4.61 12.39
N LEU A 14 -15.23 -4.43 13.71
CA LEU A 14 -16.42 -4.00 14.44
C LEU A 14 -16.87 -2.60 14.00
N MET A 15 -15.93 -1.67 13.82
CA MET A 15 -16.23 -0.33 13.27
C MET A 15 -16.82 -0.41 11.86
N VAL A 16 -16.26 -1.24 10.98
CA VAL A 16 -16.80 -1.45 9.63
C VAL A 16 -18.24 -1.97 9.70
N LEU A 17 -18.52 -2.93 10.59
CA LEU A 17 -19.84 -3.48 10.78
C LEU A 17 -20.83 -2.40 11.27
N VAL A 18 -20.43 -1.60 12.25
CA VAL A 18 -21.23 -0.46 12.74
C VAL A 18 -21.54 0.54 11.61
N TYR A 19 -20.56 0.88 10.77
CA TYR A 19 -20.78 1.74 9.61
C TYR A 19 -21.76 1.15 8.61
N ILE A 20 -21.64 -0.15 8.31
CA ILE A 20 -22.59 -0.83 7.41
C ILE A 20 -24.01 -0.76 7.98
N VAL A 21 -24.18 -1.10 9.26
CA VAL A 21 -25.48 -1.02 9.94
C VAL A 21 -26.04 0.40 9.93
N TYR A 22 -25.20 1.38 10.22
CA TYR A 22 -25.60 2.80 10.19
C TYR A 22 -26.09 3.23 8.80
N ILE A 23 -25.34 2.90 7.75
CA ILE A 23 -25.71 3.25 6.38
C ILE A 23 -27.01 2.58 5.97
N LEU A 24 -27.19 1.29 6.29
CA LEU A 24 -28.40 0.55 6.00
C LEU A 24 -29.62 1.12 6.75
N LEU A 25 -29.47 1.41 8.04
CA LEU A 25 -30.54 2.02 8.84
C LEU A 25 -30.92 3.40 8.30
N ARG A 26 -29.92 4.21 7.94
CA ARG A 26 -30.16 5.53 7.40
C ARG A 26 -30.84 5.49 6.03
N ALA A 27 -30.40 4.58 5.16
CA ALA A 27 -31.02 4.36 3.86
C ALA A 27 -32.49 3.88 3.97
N TRP A 28 -32.83 3.17 5.08
CA TRP A 28 -34.17 2.68 5.30
C TRP A 28 -35.08 3.70 6.01
N LEU A 29 -34.52 4.51 6.92
CA LEU A 29 -35.29 5.45 7.74
C LEU A 29 -35.47 6.83 7.09
N VAL A 30 -34.58 7.23 6.19
CA VAL A 30 -34.58 8.56 5.56
C VAL A 30 -34.77 8.41 4.05
N GLU A 31 -35.97 8.70 3.59
CA GLU A 31 -36.27 8.76 2.16
C GLU A 31 -35.46 9.87 1.49
N GLY A 32 -34.63 9.52 0.53
CA GLY A 32 -33.81 10.48 -0.24
C GLY A 32 -32.27 10.39 0.01
N ASP A 33 -31.83 9.83 1.14
CA ASP A 33 -30.39 9.66 1.39
C ASP A 33 -29.76 8.52 0.56
N ALA A 34 -30.58 7.60 0.06
CA ALA A 34 -30.17 6.53 -0.85
C ALA A 34 -31.05 6.51 -2.10
N PRO A 35 -30.92 7.48 -3.03
CA PRO A 35 -31.70 7.49 -4.24
C PRO A 35 -31.38 6.26 -5.07
N ALA A 36 -32.42 5.59 -5.56
CA ALA A 36 -32.25 4.47 -6.49
C ALA A 36 -31.48 4.95 -7.73
N ALA A 37 -30.48 4.19 -8.16
CA ALA A 37 -29.75 4.49 -9.38
C ALA A 37 -30.71 4.49 -10.57
N THR A 38 -31.08 5.66 -11.05
CA THR A 38 -32.07 5.87 -12.12
C THR A 38 -31.58 5.46 -13.50
N HIS A 39 -30.28 5.28 -13.67
CA HIS A 39 -29.66 4.85 -14.93
C HIS A 39 -29.13 3.43 -14.82
N LEU A 40 -30.05 2.45 -14.92
CA LEU A 40 -29.69 1.01 -14.93
C LEU A 40 -29.11 0.54 -16.28
N ASP A 41 -29.08 1.41 -17.30
CA ASP A 41 -28.61 1.05 -18.64
C ASP A 41 -27.07 0.92 -18.73
N ASP A 42 -26.33 1.46 -17.77
CA ASP A 42 -24.86 1.42 -17.77
C ASP A 42 -24.35 0.60 -16.56
N ARG A 43 -24.87 -0.62 -16.40
CA ARG A 43 -24.33 -1.53 -15.37
C ARG A 43 -22.90 -1.89 -15.75
N PRO A 44 -21.91 -1.46 -14.96
CA PRO A 44 -20.54 -1.84 -15.24
C PRO A 44 -20.43 -3.37 -15.20
N ASP A 45 -19.79 -3.92 -16.21
CA ASP A 45 -19.54 -5.36 -16.31
C ASP A 45 -18.86 -5.83 -15.01
N ARG A 46 -19.36 -6.93 -14.42
CA ARG A 46 -18.86 -7.49 -13.17
C ARG A 46 -17.34 -7.71 -13.21
N TRP A 47 -16.83 -8.07 -14.37
CA TRP A 47 -15.38 -8.25 -14.58
C TRP A 47 -14.61 -6.93 -14.54
N ARG A 48 -15.18 -5.84 -15.02
CA ARG A 48 -14.60 -4.49 -14.91
C ARG A 48 -14.56 -4.04 -13.45
N VAL A 49 -15.63 -4.28 -12.70
CA VAL A 49 -15.68 -3.94 -11.27
C VAL A 49 -14.68 -4.78 -10.49
N ALA A 50 -14.66 -6.09 -10.71
CA ALA A 50 -13.68 -6.98 -10.07
C ALA A 50 -12.24 -6.58 -10.41
N GLY A 51 -11.93 -6.29 -11.67
CA GLY A 51 -10.61 -5.82 -12.09
C GLY A 51 -10.19 -4.47 -11.49
N ALA A 52 -11.15 -3.67 -11.01
CA ALA A 52 -10.86 -2.41 -10.33
C ALA A 52 -10.62 -2.60 -8.84
N ILE A 53 -11.33 -3.53 -8.19
CA ILE A 53 -11.35 -3.71 -6.73
C ILE A 53 -10.34 -4.76 -6.27
N VAL A 54 -10.19 -5.87 -7.00
CA VAL A 54 -9.34 -7.00 -6.59
C VAL A 54 -7.86 -6.61 -6.41
N PRO A 55 -7.21 -5.88 -7.35
CA PRO A 55 -5.81 -5.55 -7.19
C PRO A 55 -5.48 -4.71 -5.95
N PRO A 56 -6.22 -3.62 -5.62
CA PRO A 56 -6.00 -2.88 -4.37
C PRO A 56 -6.22 -3.72 -3.11
N ILE A 57 -7.27 -4.56 -3.09
CA ILE A 57 -7.52 -5.44 -1.93
C ILE A 57 -6.37 -6.43 -1.77
N LEU A 58 -5.90 -7.04 -2.87
CA LEU A 58 -4.81 -7.99 -2.84
C LEU A 58 -3.52 -7.33 -2.33
N LEU A 59 -3.23 -6.09 -2.74
CA LEU A 59 -2.10 -5.32 -2.22
C LEU A 59 -2.22 -5.07 -0.73
N ILE A 60 -3.40 -4.66 -0.24
CA ILE A 60 -3.65 -4.43 1.19
C ILE A 60 -3.45 -5.72 1.98
N VAL A 61 -4.02 -6.83 1.53
CA VAL A 61 -3.89 -8.15 2.18
C VAL A 61 -2.43 -8.61 2.19
N ALA A 62 -1.69 -8.40 1.10
CA ALA A 62 -0.28 -8.76 1.03
C ALA A 62 0.59 -7.93 2.01
N VAL A 63 0.37 -6.62 2.07
CA VAL A 63 1.09 -5.71 2.97
C VAL A 63 0.79 -6.03 4.44
N LEU A 64 -0.50 -6.13 4.79
CA LEU A 64 -0.91 -6.48 6.16
C LEU A 64 -0.45 -7.89 6.53
N GLY A 65 -0.57 -8.85 5.62
CA GLY A 65 -0.11 -10.22 5.82
C GLY A 65 1.38 -10.31 6.10
N ALA A 66 2.21 -9.52 5.39
CA ALA A 66 3.64 -9.45 5.63
C ALA A 66 3.99 -8.90 7.03
N ILE A 67 3.23 -7.89 7.51
CA ILE A 67 3.40 -7.33 8.86
C ILE A 67 2.94 -8.32 9.92
N LEU A 68 1.75 -8.92 9.75
CA LEU A 68 1.17 -9.86 10.71
C LEU A 68 1.96 -11.16 10.79
N GLY A 69 2.50 -11.62 9.65
CA GLY A 69 3.38 -12.78 9.56
C GLY A 69 4.80 -12.53 10.11
N GLY A 70 5.13 -11.29 10.51
CA GLY A 70 6.44 -10.93 11.02
C GLY A 70 7.57 -10.95 9.97
N VAL A 71 7.20 -11.02 8.68
CA VAL A 71 8.16 -11.07 7.57
C VAL A 71 8.74 -9.69 7.26
N ALA A 72 7.94 -8.62 7.46
CA ALA A 72 8.35 -7.26 7.20
C ALA A 72 7.98 -6.33 8.38
N THR A 73 8.81 -5.33 8.61
CA THR A 73 8.48 -4.22 9.50
C THR A 73 7.39 -3.35 8.86
N PRO A 74 6.61 -2.58 9.65
CA PRO A 74 5.60 -1.66 9.09
C PRO A 74 6.17 -0.69 8.06
N THR A 75 7.40 -0.22 8.25
CA THR A 75 8.06 0.72 7.34
C THR A 75 8.44 0.06 6.01
N GLU A 76 8.98 -1.18 6.07
CA GLU A 76 9.30 -1.96 4.87
C GLU A 76 8.03 -2.31 4.09
N ALA A 77 7.00 -2.78 4.78
CA ALA A 77 5.71 -3.11 4.17
C ALA A 77 5.03 -1.88 3.55
N ALA A 78 5.13 -0.70 4.19
CA ALA A 78 4.61 0.56 3.63
C ALA A 78 5.34 0.95 2.34
N SER A 79 6.67 0.78 2.25
CA SER A 79 7.43 1.06 1.04
C SER A 79 7.06 0.14 -0.11
N VAL A 80 6.88 -1.16 0.16
CA VAL A 80 6.38 -2.14 -0.83
C VAL A 80 4.97 -1.78 -1.28
N GLY A 81 4.09 -1.40 -0.33
CA GLY A 81 2.74 -0.94 -0.63
C GLY A 81 2.72 0.31 -1.51
N ALA A 82 3.58 1.29 -1.24
CA ALA A 82 3.68 2.51 -2.03
C ALA A 82 4.15 2.22 -3.47
N ILE A 83 5.17 1.37 -3.64
CA ILE A 83 5.64 0.94 -4.98
C ILE A 83 4.54 0.15 -5.71
N GLY A 84 3.86 -0.76 -5.02
CA GLY A 84 2.76 -1.53 -5.58
C GLY A 84 1.60 -0.64 -6.05
N ALA A 85 1.18 0.32 -5.24
CA ALA A 85 0.16 1.29 -5.58
C ALA A 85 0.56 2.16 -6.78
N LEU A 86 1.82 2.58 -6.85
CA LEU A 86 2.38 3.38 -7.94
C LEU A 86 2.38 2.59 -9.26
N LEU A 87 2.77 1.30 -9.23
CA LEU A 87 2.72 0.43 -10.40
C LEU A 87 1.27 0.16 -10.85
N MET A 88 0.35 -0.07 -9.92
CA MET A 88 -1.08 -0.23 -10.23
C MET A 88 -1.69 1.01 -10.86
N ALA A 89 -1.37 2.18 -10.33
CA ALA A 89 -1.82 3.45 -10.88
C ALA A 89 -1.23 3.69 -12.29
N GLY A 90 0.06 3.37 -12.47
CA GLY A 90 0.72 3.43 -13.78
C GLY A 90 0.15 2.45 -14.79
N PHE A 91 -0.24 1.25 -14.36
CA PHE A 91 -0.88 0.24 -15.22
C PHE A 91 -2.22 0.70 -15.79
N ARG A 92 -2.97 1.51 -15.03
CA ARG A 92 -4.24 2.08 -15.50
C ARG A 92 -4.07 3.18 -16.53
N GLN A 93 -2.87 3.76 -16.63
CA GLN A 93 -2.54 4.73 -17.68
C GLN A 93 -2.20 3.97 -18.97
N GLN A 94 -2.82 4.39 -20.09
CA GLN A 94 -2.61 3.74 -21.39
C GLN A 94 -1.16 3.97 -21.88
N GLY A 95 -0.49 2.89 -22.31
CA GLY A 95 0.77 3.00 -23.06
C GLY A 95 1.79 1.88 -22.81
N PHE A 96 2.19 1.60 -21.58
CA PHE A 96 3.29 0.65 -21.27
C PHE A 96 2.88 -0.48 -20.32
N GLN A 97 1.64 -0.95 -20.44
CA GLN A 97 1.07 -1.95 -19.51
C GLN A 97 1.94 -3.20 -19.37
N ARG A 98 2.46 -3.75 -20.47
CA ARG A 98 3.31 -4.97 -20.46
C ARG A 98 4.59 -4.77 -19.65
N LEU A 99 5.21 -3.60 -19.77
CA LEU A 99 6.46 -3.29 -19.07
C LEU A 99 6.23 -3.08 -17.57
N ILE A 100 5.11 -2.45 -17.21
CA ILE A 100 4.71 -2.24 -15.82
C ILE A 100 4.38 -3.57 -15.13
N VAL A 101 3.68 -4.47 -15.83
CA VAL A 101 3.42 -5.84 -15.35
C VAL A 101 4.73 -6.61 -15.19
N ALA A 102 5.62 -6.54 -16.18
CA ALA A 102 6.93 -7.17 -16.10
C ALA A 102 7.74 -6.65 -14.90
N GLY A 103 7.69 -5.34 -14.62
CA GLY A 103 8.32 -4.72 -13.46
C GLY A 103 7.72 -5.20 -12.14
N GLY A 104 6.40 -5.32 -12.05
CA GLY A 104 5.70 -5.86 -10.87
C GLY A 104 6.07 -7.33 -10.61
N VAL A 105 6.07 -8.15 -11.66
CA VAL A 105 6.50 -9.56 -11.59
C VAL A 105 7.98 -9.65 -11.21
N ALA A 106 8.85 -8.81 -11.78
CA ALA A 106 10.26 -8.76 -11.44
C ALA A 106 10.51 -8.44 -9.98
N LEU A 107 9.75 -7.49 -9.40
CA LEU A 107 9.80 -7.17 -7.96
C LEU A 107 9.35 -8.34 -7.08
N LEU A 108 8.27 -9.02 -7.44
CA LEU A 108 7.81 -10.19 -6.71
C LEU A 108 8.83 -11.32 -6.76
N LEU A 109 9.37 -11.62 -7.94
CA LEU A 109 10.40 -12.64 -8.12
C LEU A 109 11.66 -12.28 -7.32
N LEU A 110 12.06 -11.02 -7.33
CA LEU A 110 13.21 -10.53 -6.58
C LEU A 110 13.00 -10.67 -5.07
N GLY A 111 11.80 -10.34 -4.56
CA GLY A 111 11.45 -10.51 -3.15
C GLY A 111 11.49 -11.98 -2.70
N VAL A 112 10.90 -12.88 -3.50
CA VAL A 112 10.90 -14.32 -3.22
C VAL A 112 12.31 -14.90 -3.33
N ALA A 113 13.05 -14.55 -4.38
CA ALA A 113 14.41 -15.03 -4.62
C ALA A 113 15.39 -14.53 -3.55
N ALA A 114 15.29 -13.26 -3.13
CA ALA A 114 16.10 -12.72 -2.04
C ALA A 114 15.82 -13.39 -0.69
N GLY A 115 14.57 -13.80 -0.45
CA GLY A 115 14.19 -14.54 0.74
C GLY A 115 14.70 -15.98 0.76
N MET A 116 14.77 -16.65 -0.40
CA MET A 116 15.19 -18.07 -0.52
C MET A 116 16.69 -18.21 -0.73
N ALA A 117 17.31 -17.32 -1.49
CA ALA A 117 18.73 -17.39 -1.87
C ALA A 117 19.39 -16.00 -1.77
N PRO A 118 19.68 -15.51 -0.55
CA PRO A 118 20.33 -14.21 -0.38
C PRO A 118 21.71 -14.22 -1.05
N VAL A 119 21.95 -13.24 -1.92
CA VAL A 119 23.26 -13.09 -2.59
C VAL A 119 24.28 -12.64 -1.57
N ARG A 120 25.30 -13.47 -1.36
CA ARG A 120 26.42 -13.20 -0.45
C ARG A 120 27.67 -12.81 -1.24
N LEU A 121 27.66 -11.63 -1.83
CA LEU A 121 28.79 -11.11 -2.61
C LEU A 121 30.05 -10.80 -1.79
N GLN A 122 29.97 -10.90 -0.47
CA GLN A 122 31.06 -10.55 0.46
C GLN A 122 31.95 -11.74 0.84
N ARG A 123 31.84 -12.86 0.13
CA ARG A 123 32.66 -14.05 0.34
C ARG A 123 33.94 -13.99 -0.50
N SER A 124 35.05 -14.45 0.05
CA SER A 124 36.34 -14.52 -0.66
C SER A 124 36.38 -15.57 -1.79
N ASP A 125 35.48 -16.55 -1.76
CA ASP A 125 35.33 -17.59 -2.79
C ASP A 125 34.07 -17.36 -3.60
N ILE A 126 34.15 -16.45 -4.57
CA ILE A 126 33.05 -16.15 -5.51
C ILE A 126 33.09 -17.21 -6.62
N ASN A 127 32.05 -18.06 -6.65
CA ASN A 127 31.85 -19.02 -7.73
C ASN A 127 31.17 -18.34 -8.93
N TRP A 128 31.37 -18.85 -10.14
CA TRP A 128 30.71 -18.29 -11.33
C TRP A 128 29.17 -18.30 -11.22
N ILE A 129 28.59 -19.18 -10.42
CA ILE A 129 27.16 -19.26 -10.10
C ILE A 129 26.70 -18.00 -9.33
N ASP A 130 27.52 -17.49 -8.42
CA ASP A 130 27.21 -16.28 -7.65
C ASP A 130 27.18 -15.04 -8.55
N TRP A 131 28.07 -15.00 -9.56
CA TRP A 131 28.05 -13.97 -10.60
C TRP A 131 26.79 -14.01 -11.46
N LEU A 132 26.33 -15.22 -11.83
CA LEU A 132 25.11 -15.40 -12.62
C LEU A 132 23.88 -14.99 -11.82
N GLN A 133 23.80 -15.35 -10.52
CA GLN A 133 22.74 -14.93 -9.61
C GLN A 133 22.73 -13.39 -9.43
N GLY A 134 23.89 -12.80 -9.21
CA GLY A 134 24.03 -11.35 -9.11
C GLY A 134 23.59 -10.62 -10.38
N ALA A 135 23.96 -11.13 -11.54
CA ALA A 135 23.55 -10.59 -12.84
C ALA A 135 22.02 -10.72 -13.04
N LEU A 136 21.42 -11.85 -12.66
CA LEU A 136 19.97 -12.05 -12.73
C LEU A 136 19.22 -11.07 -11.82
N TYR A 137 19.67 -10.90 -10.58
CA TYR A 137 19.08 -9.94 -9.66
C TYR A 137 19.25 -8.49 -10.13
N GLY A 138 20.43 -8.17 -10.69
CA GLY A 138 20.68 -6.87 -11.32
C GLY A 138 19.74 -6.60 -12.49
N LEU A 139 19.49 -7.61 -13.34
CA LEU A 139 18.54 -7.50 -14.45
C LEU A 139 17.10 -7.28 -13.96
N LEU A 140 16.66 -8.07 -12.98
CA LEU A 140 15.32 -7.92 -12.38
C LEU A 140 15.14 -6.53 -11.74
N LEU A 141 16.16 -6.05 -11.04
CA LEU A 141 16.18 -4.73 -10.43
C LEU A 141 16.10 -3.63 -11.50
N LEU A 142 16.80 -3.78 -12.60
CA LEU A 142 16.79 -2.84 -13.71
C LEU A 142 15.41 -2.79 -14.37
N ILE A 143 14.79 -3.94 -14.63
CA ILE A 143 13.42 -4.01 -15.19
C ILE A 143 12.43 -3.34 -14.23
N ALA A 144 12.52 -3.60 -12.94
CA ALA A 144 11.68 -2.99 -11.92
C ALA A 144 11.87 -1.47 -11.85
N ALA A 145 13.12 -1.00 -11.86
CA ALA A 145 13.45 0.43 -11.84
C ALA A 145 12.90 1.16 -13.06
N VAL A 146 13.05 0.57 -14.25
CA VAL A 146 12.50 1.14 -15.49
C VAL A 146 10.97 1.20 -15.43
N ALA A 147 10.30 0.16 -14.94
CA ALA A 147 8.85 0.16 -14.79
C ALA A 147 8.38 1.23 -13.79
N ILE A 148 9.08 1.41 -12.67
CA ILE A 148 8.79 2.46 -11.68
C ILE A 148 8.97 3.85 -12.31
N LEU A 149 10.06 4.09 -13.01
CA LEU A 149 10.33 5.38 -13.67
C LEU A 149 9.27 5.73 -14.71
N ILE A 150 8.85 4.76 -15.50
CA ILE A 150 7.77 4.94 -16.49
C ILE A 150 6.45 5.25 -15.77
N SER A 151 6.12 4.53 -14.70
CA SER A 151 4.93 4.79 -13.90
C SER A 151 4.94 6.19 -13.31
N ILE A 152 6.04 6.61 -12.69
CA ILE A 152 6.21 7.96 -12.14
C ILE A 152 6.02 9.01 -13.25
N ARG A 153 6.69 8.85 -14.40
CA ARG A 153 6.56 9.79 -15.50
C ARG A 153 5.14 9.89 -16.04
N SER A 154 4.44 8.77 -16.15
CA SER A 154 3.06 8.70 -16.58
C SER A 154 2.11 9.41 -15.61
N LEU A 155 2.25 9.12 -14.31
CA LEU A 155 1.45 9.70 -13.23
C LEU A 155 1.73 11.20 -13.04
N PHE A 156 2.98 11.63 -13.29
CA PHE A 156 3.34 13.04 -13.25
C PHE A 156 2.63 13.80 -14.37
N LYS A 157 2.62 13.27 -15.60
CA LYS A 157 1.88 13.85 -16.74
C LYS A 157 0.37 13.91 -16.47
N ALA A 158 -0.19 12.91 -15.81
CA ALA A 158 -1.60 12.86 -15.44
C ALA A 158 -1.95 13.74 -14.22
N LYS A 159 -1.00 14.47 -13.63
CA LYS A 159 -1.15 15.29 -12.41
C LYS A 159 -1.61 14.53 -11.17
N ILE A 160 -1.67 13.20 -11.24
CA ILE A 160 -2.09 12.33 -10.12
C ILE A 160 -1.06 12.36 -9.00
N LEU A 161 0.23 12.39 -9.36
CA LEU A 161 1.33 12.38 -8.39
C LEU A 161 1.33 13.63 -7.51
N GLY A 162 1.02 14.81 -8.08
CA GLY A 162 0.89 16.05 -7.32
C GLY A 162 -0.22 15.98 -6.27
N LEU A 163 -1.39 15.46 -6.66
CA LEU A 163 -2.52 15.29 -5.76
C LEU A 163 -2.21 14.30 -4.63
N ALA A 164 -1.62 13.15 -4.97
CA ALA A 164 -1.20 12.14 -4.00
C ALA A 164 -0.15 12.71 -3.01
N SER A 165 0.85 13.45 -3.51
CA SER A 165 1.87 14.07 -2.66
C SER A 165 1.27 15.09 -1.70
N THR A 166 0.36 15.96 -2.16
CA THR A 166 -0.30 16.95 -1.30
C THR A 166 -1.13 16.27 -0.21
N GLN A 167 -1.88 15.23 -0.55
CA GLN A 167 -2.65 14.47 0.44
C GLN A 167 -1.74 13.76 1.45
N THR A 168 -0.65 13.14 0.99
CA THR A 168 0.33 12.50 1.88
C THR A 168 0.95 13.51 2.83
N MET A 169 1.38 14.69 2.33
CA MET A 169 1.90 15.76 3.17
C MET A 169 0.89 16.23 4.21
N SER A 170 -0.38 16.39 3.82
CA SER A 170 -1.44 16.83 4.74
C SER A 170 -1.66 15.83 5.88
N VAL A 171 -1.77 14.53 5.54
CA VAL A 171 -1.93 13.46 6.54
C VAL A 171 -0.70 13.38 7.46
N THR A 172 0.50 13.43 6.89
CA THR A 172 1.75 13.41 7.65
C THR A 172 1.85 14.60 8.60
N ALA A 173 1.54 15.81 8.13
CA ALA A 173 1.51 17.01 8.96
C ALA A 173 0.51 16.89 10.10
N MET A 174 -0.68 16.33 9.85
CA MET A 174 -1.70 16.10 10.89
C MET A 174 -1.20 15.10 11.95
N ILE A 175 -0.54 14.03 11.55
CA ILE A 175 0.04 13.05 12.48
C ILE A 175 1.11 13.70 13.35
N PHE A 176 2.04 14.45 12.74
CA PHE A 176 3.08 15.15 13.50
C PHE A 176 2.51 16.20 14.44
N ALA A 177 1.53 17.00 14.02
CA ALA A 177 0.85 17.96 14.87
C ALA A 177 0.21 17.28 16.08
N THR A 178 -0.46 16.15 15.88
CA THR A 178 -1.08 15.37 16.96
C THR A 178 -0.03 14.83 17.95
N ILE A 179 1.07 14.27 17.45
CA ILE A 179 2.16 13.76 18.30
C ILE A 179 2.79 14.90 19.12
N LEU A 180 3.08 16.03 18.49
CA LEU A 180 3.65 17.20 19.17
C LEU A 180 2.72 17.73 20.25
N THR A 181 1.43 17.87 19.94
CA THR A 181 0.43 18.35 20.91
C THR A 181 0.30 17.39 22.10
N ALA A 182 0.24 16.07 21.82
CA ALA A 182 0.19 15.04 22.85
C ALA A 182 1.45 15.05 23.73
N SER A 183 2.63 15.21 23.13
CA SER A 183 3.91 15.28 23.84
C SER A 183 3.99 16.52 24.72
N MET A 184 3.54 17.68 24.23
CA MET A 184 3.47 18.91 25.02
C MET A 184 2.51 18.77 26.20
N PHE A 185 1.32 18.19 25.96
CA PHE A 185 0.36 17.94 27.01
C PHE A 185 0.94 17.02 28.10
N SER A 186 1.55 15.91 27.68
CA SER A 186 2.20 14.95 28.60
C SER A 186 3.30 15.61 29.43
N LEU A 187 4.13 16.45 28.82
CA LEU A 187 5.22 17.14 29.49
C LEU A 187 4.71 18.13 30.53
N VAL A 188 3.64 18.88 30.22
CA VAL A 188 3.01 19.79 31.19
C VAL A 188 2.33 19.02 32.31
N PHE A 189 1.64 17.91 31.98
CA PHE A 189 0.94 17.07 32.97
C PHE A 189 1.91 16.46 33.99
N VAL A 190 3.02 15.90 33.51
CA VAL A 190 4.09 15.37 34.37
C VAL A 190 4.75 16.48 35.18
N GLY A 191 5.03 17.64 34.58
CA GLY A 191 5.61 18.80 35.25
C GLY A 191 4.75 19.41 36.37
N LEU A 192 3.44 19.18 36.33
CA LEU A 192 2.48 19.59 37.35
C LEU A 192 2.22 18.52 38.42
N GLY A 193 2.95 17.41 38.41
CA GLY A 193 2.79 16.32 39.39
C GLY A 193 1.64 15.37 39.10
N GLY A 194 1.20 15.27 37.85
CA GLY A 194 0.09 14.40 37.44
C GLY A 194 0.36 12.90 37.47
N GLU A 195 1.55 12.47 37.93
CA GLU A 195 1.93 11.06 38.12
C GLU A 195 1.88 10.60 39.59
N GLU A 196 1.43 11.44 40.54
CA GLU A 196 1.27 11.07 41.95
C GLU A 196 -0.10 10.46 42.27
#